data_0efa2fb7c08c30c1cb383c537819051f
#
_entry.id   0efa2fb7c08c30c1cb383c537819051f
#
_cell.length_a   1.000
_cell.length_b   1.000
_cell.length_c   1.000
_cell.angle_alpha   90.00
_cell.angle_beta   90.00
_cell.angle_gamma   90.00
#
_symmetry.space_group_name_H-M   'P 1'
#
loop_
_entity.id
_entity.type
_entity.pdbx_description
1 polymer ?
#
loop_
_entity_poly.entity_id
_entity_poly.type
_entity_poly.pdbx_seq_one_letter_code
_entity_poly.pdbx_strand_id
1 'polypeptide(L)'
;YKEGSMANTYSLYEVCGVEYMVINLEYRPRKSVLRWAGRLCEMYPQRRVIVNTHSYMNNDGSFMTDGDDESLGGEDVFEGLVKQYDNIFMAFGGHVCSDDALVRLDQGVHGNTVASFLIDTQTATHDNGVGEDIVFLMKINEQKKLMSCYYYSPANDGAYNIQNQFEISFAEWNDLI
;
A
#
# COMPACT_ATOMS: atom_id res chain seq x y z
N TYR A 1 -9.14 -10.68 13.27
CA TYR A 1 -8.08 -10.73 14.30
C TYR A 1 -8.67 -10.91 15.70
N LYS A 2 -9.49 -10.00 16.15
CA LYS A 2 -10.24 -10.11 17.40
C LYS A 2 -11.68 -9.75 17.09
N GLU A 3 -12.62 -10.63 17.44
CA GLU A 3 -14.04 -10.40 17.20
C GLU A 3 -14.50 -9.07 17.82
N GLY A 4 -15.23 -8.28 17.04
CA GLY A 4 -15.69 -6.96 17.44
C GLY A 4 -14.64 -5.84 17.39
N SER A 5 -13.38 -6.11 17.00
CA SER A 5 -12.35 -5.08 16.82
C SER A 5 -12.16 -4.75 15.35
N MET A 6 -12.15 -3.45 15.03
CA MET A 6 -11.87 -2.92 13.70
C MET A 6 -10.40 -2.46 13.53
N ALA A 7 -9.54 -2.67 14.54
CA ALA A 7 -8.15 -2.23 14.49
C ALA A 7 -7.33 -2.96 13.42
N ASN A 8 -7.66 -4.25 13.19
CA ASN A 8 -7.02 -5.06 12.16
C ASN A 8 -8.12 -5.83 11.43
N THR A 9 -8.23 -5.64 10.13
CA THR A 9 -9.28 -6.23 9.29
C THR A 9 -8.71 -6.75 7.99
N TYR A 10 -9.46 -7.61 7.33
CA TYR A 10 -9.22 -7.94 5.93
C TYR A 10 -10.54 -8.00 5.17
N SER A 11 -10.47 -7.78 3.88
CA SER A 11 -11.61 -7.83 2.97
C SER A 11 -11.24 -8.56 1.70
N LEU A 12 -12.16 -9.35 1.17
CA LEU A 12 -11.97 -10.14 -0.04
C LEU A 12 -12.80 -9.52 -1.17
N TYR A 13 -12.16 -9.35 -2.33
CA TYR A 13 -12.79 -8.78 -3.52
C TYR A 13 -12.49 -9.66 -4.73
N GLU A 14 -13.35 -9.58 -5.72
CA GLU A 14 -13.10 -10.08 -7.08
C GLU A 14 -13.41 -8.94 -8.04
N VAL A 15 -12.44 -8.61 -8.89
CA VAL A 15 -12.57 -7.53 -9.88
C VAL A 15 -12.08 -8.06 -11.23
N CYS A 16 -12.96 -8.08 -12.23
CA CYS A 16 -12.64 -8.55 -13.58
C CYS A 16 -12.03 -9.98 -13.62
N GLY A 17 -12.50 -10.87 -12.74
CA GLY A 17 -12.01 -12.24 -12.64
C GLY A 17 -10.70 -12.41 -11.87
N VAL A 18 -10.16 -11.34 -11.31
CA VAL A 18 -8.97 -11.39 -10.45
C VAL A 18 -9.38 -11.28 -8.99
N GLU A 19 -8.89 -12.19 -8.16
CA GLU A 19 -9.17 -12.23 -6.74
C GLU A 19 -8.17 -11.36 -5.97
N TYR A 20 -8.67 -10.47 -5.12
CA TYR A 20 -7.88 -9.57 -4.27
C TYR A 20 -8.20 -9.78 -2.79
N MET A 21 -7.22 -9.47 -1.95
CA MET A 21 -7.38 -9.33 -0.52
C MET A 21 -6.74 -8.01 -0.06
N VAL A 22 -7.49 -7.22 0.69
CA VAL A 22 -6.96 -6.02 1.34
C VAL A 22 -6.85 -6.29 2.82
N ILE A 23 -5.66 -6.13 3.38
CA ILE A 23 -5.37 -6.28 4.81
C ILE A 23 -5.09 -4.89 5.38
N ASN A 24 -5.85 -4.48 6.39
CA ASN A 24 -5.64 -3.23 7.10
C ASN A 24 -5.06 -3.53 8.47
N LEU A 25 -3.92 -2.92 8.78
CA LEU A 25 -3.20 -3.08 10.03
C LEU A 25 -3.34 -1.83 10.90
N GLU A 26 -3.38 -2.03 12.20
CA GLU A 26 -3.32 -0.93 13.18
C GLU A 26 -2.04 -0.10 13.01
N TYR A 27 -2.08 1.15 13.50
CA TYR A 27 -0.87 1.98 13.59
C TYR A 27 0.19 1.25 14.42
N ARG A 28 1.43 1.14 13.88
CA ARG A 28 2.55 0.42 14.50
C ARG A 28 2.12 -0.97 15.01
N PRO A 29 1.84 -1.89 14.10
CA PRO A 29 1.20 -3.16 14.45
C PRO A 29 2.10 -4.01 15.35
N ARG A 30 1.47 -4.80 16.21
CA ARG A 30 2.17 -5.75 17.09
C ARG A 30 2.64 -6.98 16.30
N LYS A 31 3.67 -7.65 16.80
CA LYS A 31 4.19 -8.92 16.21
C LYS A 31 3.11 -9.99 15.98
N SER A 32 2.11 -10.04 16.88
CA SER A 32 0.98 -10.99 16.73
C SER A 32 0.07 -10.65 15.55
N VAL A 33 -0.03 -9.36 15.19
CA VAL A 33 -0.80 -8.88 14.04
C VAL A 33 -0.11 -9.25 12.73
N LEU A 34 1.20 -9.07 12.64
CA LEU A 34 1.96 -9.52 11.45
C LEU A 34 1.82 -11.03 11.23
N ARG A 35 1.95 -11.83 12.30
CA ARG A 35 1.72 -13.28 12.20
C ARG A 35 0.30 -13.65 11.76
N TRP A 36 -0.70 -12.87 12.18
CA TRP A 36 -2.08 -13.06 11.72
C TRP A 36 -2.22 -12.72 10.24
N ALA A 37 -1.65 -11.59 9.78
CA ALA A 37 -1.67 -11.18 8.39
C ALA A 37 -0.96 -12.21 7.49
N GLY A 38 0.20 -12.72 7.93
CA GLY A 38 0.91 -13.78 7.21
C GLY A 38 0.09 -15.06 7.04
N ARG A 39 -0.62 -15.50 8.10
CA ARG A 39 -1.55 -16.64 7.98
C ARG A 39 -2.68 -16.40 6.98
N LEU A 40 -3.13 -15.17 6.81
CA LEU A 40 -4.11 -14.84 5.75
C LEU A 40 -3.51 -15.00 4.37
N CYS A 41 -2.26 -14.56 4.15
CA CYS A 41 -1.57 -14.77 2.88
C CYS A 41 -1.42 -16.26 2.55
N GLU A 42 -1.08 -17.10 3.53
CA GLU A 42 -1.01 -18.56 3.39
C GLU A 42 -2.38 -19.21 3.15
N MET A 43 -3.43 -18.68 3.77
CA MET A 43 -4.80 -19.20 3.64
C MET A 43 -5.43 -18.88 2.28
N TYR A 44 -5.02 -17.79 1.66
CA TYR A 44 -5.53 -17.29 0.39
C TYR A 44 -4.40 -17.08 -0.63
N PRO A 45 -3.62 -18.12 -0.97
CA PRO A 45 -2.41 -17.97 -1.81
C PRO A 45 -2.70 -17.50 -3.23
N GLN A 46 -3.93 -17.72 -3.74
CA GLN A 46 -4.34 -17.29 -5.07
C GLN A 46 -4.72 -15.81 -5.14
N ARG A 47 -4.88 -15.13 -3.99
CA ARG A 47 -5.32 -13.73 -3.97
C ARG A 47 -4.13 -12.78 -4.02
N ARG A 48 -4.27 -11.73 -4.81
CA ARG A 48 -3.35 -10.60 -4.78
C ARG A 48 -3.61 -9.75 -3.55
N VAL A 49 -2.58 -9.56 -2.75
CA VAL A 49 -2.70 -8.94 -1.43
C VAL A 49 -2.20 -7.50 -1.45
N ILE A 50 -3.02 -6.62 -0.93
CA ILE A 50 -2.71 -5.22 -0.65
C ILE A 50 -2.66 -5.05 0.87
N VAL A 51 -1.58 -4.48 1.39
CA VAL A 51 -1.41 -4.20 2.82
C VAL A 51 -1.52 -2.70 3.06
N ASN A 52 -2.37 -2.29 3.98
CA ASN A 52 -2.47 -0.90 4.43
C ASN A 52 -2.05 -0.80 5.90
N THR A 53 -1.22 0.17 6.20
CA THR A 53 -0.91 0.58 7.57
C THR A 53 -0.67 2.09 7.61
N HIS A 54 -0.70 2.72 8.80
CA HIS A 54 -0.55 4.16 8.86
C HIS A 54 0.92 4.59 8.78
N SER A 55 1.80 4.06 9.63
CA SER A 55 3.23 4.38 9.68
C SER A 55 4.01 3.33 8.88
N TYR A 56 4.57 3.72 7.72
CA TYR A 56 5.23 2.76 6.83
C TYR A 56 6.50 3.30 6.17
N MET A 57 6.40 4.42 5.44
CA MET A 57 7.52 5.03 4.72
C MET A 57 7.70 6.49 5.11
N ASN A 58 8.95 6.95 5.04
CA ASN A 58 9.33 8.35 5.10
C ASN A 58 9.29 9.00 3.71
N ASN A 59 9.30 10.34 3.66
CA ASN A 59 9.29 11.11 2.41
C ASN A 59 10.62 11.07 1.63
N ASP A 60 11.65 10.44 2.17
CA ASP A 60 12.91 10.14 1.46
C ASP A 60 12.91 8.73 0.82
N GLY A 61 11.80 7.99 0.96
CA GLY A 61 11.65 6.64 0.46
C GLY A 61 12.22 5.55 1.38
N SER A 62 12.76 5.87 2.53
CA SER A 62 13.15 4.89 3.53
C SER A 62 11.94 4.35 4.29
N PHE A 63 12.01 3.13 4.83
CA PHE A 63 10.98 2.64 5.74
C PHE A 63 11.13 3.27 7.13
N MET A 64 10.01 3.49 7.80
CA MET A 64 10.00 4.05 9.15
C MET A 64 10.54 3.06 10.18
N THR A 65 11.43 3.56 11.05
CA THR A 65 12.06 2.78 12.13
C THR A 65 11.56 3.21 13.51
N ASP A 66 10.34 3.72 13.58
CA ASP A 66 9.69 4.27 14.76
C ASP A 66 9.08 3.20 15.69
N GLY A 67 9.39 1.93 15.46
CA GLY A 67 8.98 0.80 16.29
C GLY A 67 9.61 0.81 17.70
N ASP A 68 9.05 0.00 18.59
CA ASP A 68 9.56 -0.29 19.93
C ASP A 68 9.40 -1.79 20.25
N ASP A 69 9.61 -2.18 21.51
CA ASP A 69 9.54 -3.60 21.92
C ASP A 69 8.14 -4.23 21.73
N GLU A 70 7.08 -3.42 21.76
CA GLU A 70 5.69 -3.88 21.68
C GLU A 70 5.05 -3.64 20.32
N SER A 71 5.50 -2.61 19.59
CA SER A 71 4.93 -2.16 18.33
C SER A 71 6.00 -1.98 17.24
N LEU A 72 5.66 -2.34 16.02
CA LEU A 72 6.58 -2.45 14.90
C LEU A 72 6.53 -1.20 14.01
N GLY A 73 7.68 -0.74 13.54
CA GLY A 73 7.78 0.30 12.53
C GLY A 73 7.55 -0.22 11.10
N GLY A 74 7.62 0.68 10.13
CA GLY A 74 7.43 0.34 8.73
C GLY A 74 8.45 -0.65 8.20
N GLU A 75 9.72 -0.57 8.64
CA GLU A 75 10.77 -1.51 8.28
C GLU A 75 10.45 -2.93 8.77
N ASP A 76 9.96 -3.06 10.00
CA ASP A 76 9.54 -4.37 10.54
C ASP A 76 8.35 -4.95 9.79
N VAL A 77 7.40 -4.09 9.37
CA VAL A 77 6.23 -4.50 8.55
C VAL A 77 6.71 -4.99 7.18
N PHE A 78 7.64 -4.26 6.55
CA PHE A 78 8.21 -4.68 5.27
C PHE A 78 8.96 -6.00 5.39
N GLU A 79 9.95 -6.07 6.28
CA GLU A 79 10.82 -7.25 6.43
C GLU A 79 10.06 -8.47 7.01
N GLY A 80 9.11 -8.26 7.92
CA GLY A 80 8.40 -9.33 8.63
C GLY A 80 7.10 -9.80 7.98
N LEU A 81 6.56 -9.05 7.01
CA LEU A 81 5.32 -9.39 6.32
C LEU A 81 5.40 -9.17 4.81
N VAL A 82 5.56 -7.92 4.38
CA VAL A 82 5.37 -7.54 2.97
C VAL A 82 6.33 -8.27 2.05
N LYS A 83 7.59 -8.37 2.43
CA LYS A 83 8.65 -9.04 1.69
C LYS A 83 8.56 -10.57 1.71
N GLN A 84 7.84 -11.15 2.70
CA GLN A 84 7.86 -12.58 2.98
C GLN A 84 6.88 -13.42 2.16
N TYR A 85 5.87 -12.81 1.56
CA TYR A 85 4.80 -13.51 0.85
C TYR A 85 4.73 -13.08 -0.60
N ASP A 86 4.76 -14.04 -1.52
CA ASP A 86 4.79 -13.83 -2.97
C ASP A 86 3.49 -13.23 -3.52
N ASN A 87 2.38 -13.42 -2.83
CA ASN A 87 1.09 -12.87 -3.19
C ASN A 87 0.87 -11.43 -2.70
N ILE A 88 1.75 -10.85 -1.88
CA ILE A 88 1.72 -9.42 -1.56
C ILE A 88 2.42 -8.64 -2.69
N PHE A 89 1.69 -7.74 -3.34
CA PHE A 89 2.22 -6.96 -4.45
C PHE A 89 2.19 -5.45 -4.21
N MET A 90 1.40 -4.96 -3.25
CA MET A 90 1.36 -3.55 -2.85
C MET A 90 1.25 -3.38 -1.34
N ALA A 91 1.88 -2.30 -0.84
CA ALA A 91 1.72 -1.84 0.53
C ALA A 91 1.60 -0.31 0.56
N PHE A 92 0.70 0.21 1.40
CA PHE A 92 0.41 1.63 1.53
C PHE A 92 0.62 2.13 2.95
N GLY A 93 1.21 3.32 3.04
CA GLY A 93 1.30 4.09 4.27
C GLY A 93 0.95 5.56 4.05
N GLY A 94 0.73 6.26 5.14
CA GLY A 94 0.58 7.71 5.26
C GLY A 94 1.51 8.23 6.34
N HIS A 95 1.00 9.00 7.30
CA HIS A 95 1.68 9.54 8.48
C HIS A 95 2.67 10.68 8.19
N VAL A 96 3.50 10.53 7.17
CA VAL A 96 4.45 11.57 6.75
C VAL A 96 3.84 12.33 5.59
N CYS A 97 3.46 13.59 5.86
CA CYS A 97 2.84 14.44 4.84
C CYS A 97 3.76 14.66 3.65
N SER A 98 3.23 14.50 2.47
CA SER A 98 3.92 14.74 1.20
C SER A 98 2.93 15.17 0.13
N ASP A 99 3.24 16.25 -0.58
CA ASP A 99 2.46 16.67 -1.75
C ASP A 99 2.68 15.72 -2.95
N ASP A 100 3.74 14.91 -2.88
CA ASP A 100 4.08 13.92 -3.89
C ASP A 100 3.69 12.51 -3.44
N ALA A 101 3.16 11.72 -4.37
CA ALA A 101 3.04 10.29 -4.20
C ALA A 101 4.42 9.65 -4.35
N LEU A 102 4.90 9.03 -3.29
CA LEU A 102 6.17 8.30 -3.37
C LEU A 102 5.89 6.82 -3.60
N VAL A 103 6.65 6.23 -4.49
CA VAL A 103 6.64 4.78 -4.73
C VAL A 103 8.05 4.23 -4.68
N ARG A 104 8.20 3.11 -4.03
CA ARG A 104 9.42 2.33 -3.96
C ARG A 104 9.12 0.91 -4.43
N LEU A 105 9.98 0.37 -5.29
CA LEU A 105 9.89 -1.01 -5.79
C LEU A 105 10.99 -1.84 -5.17
N ASP A 106 10.62 -2.91 -4.51
CA ASP A 106 11.54 -3.87 -3.89
C ASP A 106 11.22 -5.29 -4.36
N GLN A 107 12.18 -6.20 -4.23
CA GLN A 107 11.94 -7.62 -4.43
C GLN A 107 11.61 -8.32 -3.12
N GLY A 108 10.54 -9.10 -3.14
CA GLY A 108 10.23 -10.06 -2.09
C GLY A 108 11.21 -11.24 -2.09
N VAL A 109 11.19 -12.05 -1.03
CA VAL A 109 12.07 -13.22 -0.88
C VAL A 109 11.82 -14.30 -1.94
N HIS A 110 10.69 -14.27 -2.60
CA HIS A 110 10.31 -15.19 -3.68
C HIS A 110 10.57 -14.61 -5.09
N GLY A 111 11.21 -13.42 -5.18
CA GLY A 111 11.51 -12.74 -6.43
C GLY A 111 10.35 -11.92 -7.00
N ASN A 112 9.20 -11.88 -6.33
CA ASN A 112 8.07 -11.04 -6.69
C ASN A 112 8.40 -9.55 -6.49
N THR A 113 7.86 -8.69 -7.35
CA THR A 113 7.96 -7.23 -7.18
C THR A 113 6.88 -6.74 -6.23
N VAL A 114 7.26 -5.94 -5.25
CA VAL A 114 6.36 -5.25 -4.33
C VAL A 114 6.49 -3.74 -4.53
N ALA A 115 5.35 -3.07 -4.70
CA ALA A 115 5.27 -1.61 -4.75
C ALA A 115 4.83 -1.08 -3.38
N SER A 116 5.70 -0.34 -2.71
CA SER A 116 5.43 0.34 -1.44
C SER A 116 5.15 1.81 -1.69
N PHE A 117 4.04 2.33 -1.16
CA PHE A 117 3.57 3.69 -1.39
C PHE A 117 3.53 4.49 -0.10
N LEU A 118 3.95 5.76 -0.19
CA LEU A 118 3.58 6.82 0.75
C LEU A 118 2.57 7.73 0.07
N ILE A 119 1.35 7.80 0.60
CA ILE A 119 0.26 8.63 0.10
C ILE A 119 -0.31 9.41 1.29
N ASP A 120 0.07 10.67 1.42
CA ASP A 120 -0.42 11.54 2.49
C ASP A 120 -0.42 12.99 2.06
N THR A 121 -1.53 13.44 1.50
CA THR A 121 -1.74 14.81 0.99
C THR A 121 -2.49 15.71 1.97
N GLN A 122 -2.53 15.37 3.28
CA GLN A 122 -3.34 16.11 4.25
C GLN A 122 -2.93 17.59 4.42
N THR A 123 -1.72 17.95 4.00
CA THR A 123 -1.24 19.34 4.00
C THR A 123 -1.29 19.99 2.62
N ALA A 124 -1.71 19.27 1.59
CA ALA A 124 -1.82 19.81 0.24
C ALA A 124 -2.83 20.96 0.21
N THR A 125 -2.42 22.08 -0.36
CA THR A 125 -3.24 23.28 -0.53
C THR A 125 -3.11 23.83 -1.93
N HIS A 126 -4.20 24.40 -2.45
CA HIS A 126 -4.12 25.24 -3.63
C HIS A 126 -3.40 26.55 -3.38
N ASP A 127 -3.03 27.25 -4.47
CA ASP A 127 -2.46 28.59 -4.46
C ASP A 127 -3.32 29.61 -3.68
N ASN A 128 -4.62 29.34 -3.52
CA ASN A 128 -5.55 30.16 -2.75
C ASN A 128 -5.60 29.81 -1.24
N GLY A 129 -4.77 28.85 -0.77
CA GLY A 129 -4.70 28.42 0.63
C GLY A 129 -5.87 27.56 1.08
N VAL A 130 -6.71 27.06 0.18
CA VAL A 130 -7.80 26.12 0.50
C VAL A 130 -7.26 24.71 0.38
N GLY A 131 -7.51 23.87 1.38
CA GLY A 131 -7.17 22.45 1.36
C GLY A 131 -7.90 21.73 0.22
N GLU A 132 -7.22 20.74 -0.37
CA GLU A 132 -7.75 19.94 -1.46
C GLU A 132 -8.17 18.56 -0.96
N ASP A 133 -9.34 18.12 -1.41
CA ASP A 133 -9.73 16.73 -1.28
C ASP A 133 -9.05 15.93 -2.40
N ILE A 134 -7.85 15.43 -2.13
CA ILE A 134 -7.06 14.68 -3.11
C ILE A 134 -7.35 13.19 -3.01
N VAL A 135 -7.59 12.57 -4.15
CA VAL A 135 -7.76 11.11 -4.27
C VAL A 135 -6.62 10.53 -5.11
N PHE A 136 -5.95 9.53 -4.58
CA PHE A 136 -4.99 8.75 -5.35
C PHE A 136 -5.71 7.68 -6.14
N LEU A 137 -5.65 7.77 -7.45
CA LEU A 137 -6.29 6.82 -8.35
C LEU A 137 -5.25 5.90 -8.98
N MET A 138 -5.57 4.61 -8.99
CA MET A 138 -4.77 3.57 -9.62
C MET A 138 -5.61 2.82 -10.64
N LYS A 139 -5.11 2.75 -11.87
CA LYS A 139 -5.70 1.94 -12.94
C LYS A 139 -4.79 0.77 -13.25
N ILE A 140 -5.22 -0.43 -12.89
CA ILE A 140 -4.49 -1.66 -13.13
C ILE A 140 -4.92 -2.26 -14.48
N ASN A 141 -3.96 -2.51 -15.35
CA ASN A 141 -4.17 -3.25 -16.60
C ASN A 141 -3.45 -4.60 -16.50
N GLU A 142 -4.22 -5.63 -16.18
CA GLU A 142 -3.70 -6.98 -15.98
C GLU A 142 -3.05 -7.57 -17.23
N GLN A 143 -3.60 -7.31 -18.41
CA GLN A 143 -3.05 -7.83 -19.68
C GLN A 143 -1.69 -7.21 -20.02
N LYS A 144 -1.52 -5.93 -19.70
CA LYS A 144 -0.27 -5.20 -19.92
C LYS A 144 0.70 -5.28 -18.75
N LYS A 145 0.25 -5.83 -17.61
CA LYS A 145 1.00 -5.85 -16.34
C LYS A 145 1.46 -4.42 -15.97
N LEU A 146 0.57 -3.46 -16.14
CA LEU A 146 0.83 -2.03 -15.98
C LEU A 146 -0.18 -1.41 -15.02
N MET A 147 0.32 -0.59 -14.11
CA MET A 147 -0.49 0.26 -13.25
C MET A 147 -0.19 1.72 -13.55
N SER A 148 -1.22 2.49 -13.91
CA SER A 148 -1.13 3.94 -14.06
C SER A 148 -1.68 4.61 -12.80
N CYS A 149 -0.90 5.51 -12.22
CA CYS A 149 -1.19 6.19 -10.96
C CYS A 149 -1.27 7.69 -11.17
N TYR A 150 -2.20 8.34 -10.49
CA TYR A 150 -2.30 9.81 -10.50
C TYR A 150 -3.12 10.33 -9.32
N TYR A 151 -2.84 11.56 -8.93
CA TYR A 151 -3.70 12.32 -8.02
C TYR A 151 -4.82 13.03 -8.79
N TYR A 152 -6.01 12.93 -8.28
CA TYR A 152 -7.20 13.60 -8.78
C TYR A 152 -7.78 14.51 -7.70
N SER A 153 -8.07 15.75 -8.08
CA SER A 153 -8.78 16.70 -7.22
C SER A 153 -10.25 16.78 -7.64
N PRO A 154 -11.19 16.24 -6.84
CA PRO A 154 -12.61 16.40 -7.10
C PRO A 154 -13.07 17.85 -7.07
N ALA A 155 -12.41 18.70 -6.29
CA ALA A 155 -12.75 20.11 -6.18
C ALA A 155 -12.53 20.88 -7.49
N ASN A 156 -11.54 20.46 -8.29
CA ASN A 156 -11.16 21.10 -9.55
C ASN A 156 -11.50 20.25 -10.78
N ASP A 157 -12.07 19.07 -10.58
CA ASP A 157 -12.35 18.10 -11.64
C ASP A 157 -11.15 17.87 -12.57
N GLY A 158 -9.99 17.61 -11.98
CA GLY A 158 -8.75 17.47 -12.73
C GLY A 158 -7.61 16.77 -11.97
N ALA A 159 -6.50 16.55 -12.68
CA ALA A 159 -5.30 16.01 -12.07
C ALA A 159 -4.71 17.05 -11.11
N TYR A 160 -4.40 16.60 -9.89
CA TYR A 160 -3.63 17.38 -8.93
C TYR A 160 -2.15 17.04 -9.08
N ASN A 161 -1.31 18.06 -9.13
CA ASN A 161 0.14 17.93 -9.28
C ASN A 161 0.54 16.90 -10.35
N ILE A 162 0.61 17.36 -11.60
CA ILE A 162 0.84 16.51 -12.78
C ILE A 162 2.13 15.68 -12.69
N GLN A 163 3.07 16.06 -11.83
CA GLN A 163 4.30 15.31 -11.56
C GLN A 163 4.03 13.98 -10.85
N ASN A 164 2.87 13.84 -10.21
CA ASN A 164 2.41 12.61 -9.57
C ASN A 164 1.65 11.67 -10.53
N GLN A 165 1.81 11.85 -11.82
CA GLN A 165 1.33 10.91 -12.83
C GLN A 165 2.49 10.00 -13.23
N PHE A 166 2.39 8.73 -12.92
CA PHE A 166 3.44 7.75 -13.25
C PHE A 166 2.85 6.38 -13.56
N GLU A 167 3.67 5.55 -14.20
CA GLU A 167 3.31 4.17 -14.50
C GLU A 167 4.31 3.22 -13.86
N ILE A 168 3.79 2.11 -13.35
CA ILE A 168 4.59 1.01 -12.80
C ILE A 168 4.33 -0.22 -13.65
N SER A 169 5.42 -0.79 -14.19
CA SER A 169 5.36 -2.09 -14.86
C SER A 169 5.70 -3.18 -13.85
N PHE A 170 4.82 -4.15 -13.73
CA PHE A 170 5.03 -5.36 -12.93
C PHE A 170 5.44 -6.49 -13.88
N ALA A 171 6.63 -6.38 -14.49
CA ALA A 171 7.12 -7.33 -15.49
C ALA A 171 7.16 -8.80 -14.98
N GLU A 172 7.22 -8.97 -13.66
CA GLU A 172 7.29 -10.26 -12.97
C GLU A 172 6.08 -10.50 -12.04
N TRP A 173 4.90 -9.97 -12.41
CA TRP A 173 3.69 -10.48 -11.79
C TRP A 173 3.60 -11.96 -12.14
N ASN A 174 3.91 -12.77 -11.15
CA ASN A 174 3.69 -14.20 -11.25
C ASN A 174 2.25 -14.39 -11.71
N ASP A 175 2.10 -15.12 -12.82
CA ASP A 175 0.79 -15.56 -13.27
C ASP A 175 0.23 -16.48 -12.17
N LEU A 176 -0.39 -15.86 -11.14
CA LEU A 176 -1.21 -16.57 -10.18
C LEU A 176 -2.53 -16.90 -10.88
N ILE A 177 -2.48 -17.87 -11.79
CA ILE A 177 -3.62 -18.55 -12.40
C ILE A 177 -3.53 -20.03 -12.03
#